data_f536075e309e4a19a189a9e36da70e8c
#
_entry.id   f536075e309e4a19a189a9e36da70e8c
#
_cell.length_a   1.000
_cell.length_b   1.000
_cell.length_c   1.000
_cell.angle_alpha   90.00
_cell.angle_beta   90.00
_cell.angle_gamma   90.00
#
_symmetry.space_group_name_H-M   'P 1'
#
loop_
_entity.id
_entity.type
_entity.pdbx_description
1 polymer ?
#
loop_
_entity_poly.entity_id
_entity_poly.type
_entity_poly.pdbx_seq_one_letter_code
_entity_poly.pdbx_strand_id
1 'polypeptide(L)'
;MSERQGKLTITERLLLTYIGYKTNKNFKFFMNNETLAKAICCKTSSTKVMVNKLVREGYLIKSCDDKGRRQLSLSGREFMPLDGVNMSNIEKNMLKHDAQDQEQWANYYKNELNKAQICIKSLENERDSYKNALETLMSVLASKGIDLDGVVGMIGGN
;
A
#
# COMPACT_ATOMS: atom_id res chain seq x y z
N MET A 1 35.25 26.99 19.40
CA MET A 1 34.63 25.64 19.52
C MET A 1 34.55 25.05 18.14
N SER A 2 35.41 24.09 17.81
CA SER A 2 35.44 23.47 16.50
C SER A 2 34.23 22.52 16.41
N GLU A 3 33.20 22.91 15.63
CA GLU A 3 32.09 22.03 15.31
C GLU A 3 32.65 20.81 14.57
N ARG A 4 32.53 19.65 15.19
CA ARG A 4 32.73 18.37 14.52
C ARG A 4 31.67 18.27 13.42
N GLN A 5 31.98 18.77 12.24
CA GLN A 5 31.16 18.51 11.05
C GLN A 5 31.14 16.99 10.85
N GLY A 6 30.03 16.37 11.22
CA GLY A 6 29.81 14.95 10.99
C GLY A 6 29.95 14.66 9.50
N LYS A 7 30.93 13.85 9.13
CA LYS A 7 31.17 13.48 7.73
C LYS A 7 29.92 12.76 7.20
N LEU A 8 29.26 13.34 6.19
CA LEU A 8 28.09 12.74 5.55
C LEU A 8 28.48 11.39 4.92
N THR A 9 27.68 10.38 5.15
CA THR A 9 27.81 9.08 4.46
C THR A 9 27.45 9.21 2.98
N ILE A 10 27.87 8.24 2.17
CA ILE A 10 27.53 8.19 0.73
C ILE A 10 26.00 8.20 0.55
N THR A 11 25.26 7.45 1.37
CA THR A 11 23.80 7.38 1.30
C THR A 11 23.12 8.69 1.69
N GLU A 12 23.66 9.40 2.68
CA GLU A 12 23.17 10.74 3.05
C GLU A 12 23.41 11.76 1.94
N ARG A 13 24.57 11.69 1.30
CA ARG A 13 24.90 12.53 0.14
C ARG A 13 23.98 12.21 -1.04
N LEU A 14 23.70 10.92 -1.31
CA LEU A 14 22.77 10.48 -2.35
C LEU A 14 21.37 11.05 -2.10
N LEU A 15 20.88 10.97 -0.86
CA LEU A 15 19.58 11.50 -0.47
C LEU A 15 19.50 13.01 -0.68
N LEU A 16 20.51 13.78 -0.26
CA LEU A 16 20.58 15.22 -0.47
C LEU A 16 20.64 15.58 -1.96
N THR A 17 21.45 14.85 -2.74
CA THR A 17 21.57 15.04 -4.20
C THR A 17 20.23 14.78 -4.89
N TYR A 18 19.51 13.72 -4.49
CA TYR A 18 18.20 13.39 -5.03
C TYR A 18 17.14 14.45 -4.70
N ILE A 19 17.10 14.92 -3.43
CA ILE A 19 16.19 16.00 -3.02
C ILE A 19 16.51 17.29 -3.79
N GLY A 20 17.78 17.65 -3.93
CA GLY A 20 18.22 18.82 -4.69
C GLY A 20 17.81 18.75 -6.17
N TYR A 21 17.98 17.60 -6.80
CA TYR A 21 17.53 17.36 -8.17
C TYR A 21 16.02 17.57 -8.33
N LYS A 22 15.22 17.07 -7.39
CA LYS A 22 13.76 17.23 -7.41
C LYS A 22 13.32 18.68 -7.15
N THR A 23 13.96 19.37 -6.22
CA THR A 23 13.61 20.76 -5.88
C THR A 23 14.03 21.76 -6.95
N ASN A 24 15.15 21.53 -7.65
CA ASN A 24 15.61 22.39 -8.76
C ASN A 24 14.66 22.39 -9.97
N LYS A 25 13.78 21.41 -10.11
CA LYS A 25 12.74 21.37 -11.15
C LYS A 25 11.47 22.14 -10.77
N ASN A 26 11.54 23.10 -9.86
CA ASN A 26 10.39 23.88 -9.34
C ASN A 26 9.26 23.05 -8.71
N PHE A 27 9.52 21.82 -8.31
CA PHE A 27 8.55 20.99 -7.63
C PHE A 27 8.75 21.09 -6.13
N LYS A 28 7.69 21.48 -5.42
CA LYS A 28 7.61 21.27 -3.97
C LYS A 28 7.74 19.78 -3.71
N PHE A 29 8.76 19.38 -2.95
CA PHE A 29 9.09 17.98 -2.77
C PHE A 29 8.21 17.34 -1.67
N PHE A 30 7.15 16.68 -2.10
CA PHE A 30 6.18 16.01 -1.25
C PHE A 30 6.38 14.50 -1.22
N MET A 31 7.54 14.03 -0.83
CA MET A 31 7.76 12.59 -0.73
C MET A 31 7.67 12.07 0.70
N ASN A 32 7.01 10.92 0.87
CA ASN A 32 7.06 10.18 2.11
C ASN A 32 8.40 9.41 2.25
N ASN A 33 8.66 8.87 3.43
CA ASN A 33 9.92 8.14 3.67
C ASN A 33 10.02 6.84 2.87
N GLU A 34 8.91 6.23 2.51
CA GLU A 34 8.86 5.01 1.71
C GLU A 34 9.34 5.26 0.28
N THR A 35 8.83 6.31 -0.36
CA THR A 35 9.25 6.70 -1.70
C THR A 35 10.72 7.13 -1.73
N LEU A 36 11.19 7.86 -0.69
CA LEU A 36 12.61 8.18 -0.54
C LEU A 36 13.47 6.94 -0.36
N ALA A 37 13.00 5.98 0.42
CA ALA A 37 13.70 4.71 0.67
C ALA A 37 13.88 3.91 -0.63
N LYS A 38 12.84 3.83 -1.44
CA LYS A 38 12.89 3.22 -2.78
C LYS A 38 13.90 3.94 -3.68
N ALA A 39 13.92 5.28 -3.69
CA ALA A 39 14.83 6.07 -4.51
C ALA A 39 16.31 5.84 -4.19
N ILE A 40 16.65 5.68 -2.92
CA ILE A 40 18.03 5.51 -2.46
C ILE A 40 18.39 4.05 -2.12
N CYS A 41 17.51 3.10 -2.45
CA CYS A 41 17.66 1.65 -2.19
C CYS A 41 17.93 1.34 -0.70
N CYS A 42 17.19 1.96 0.21
CA CYS A 42 17.31 1.79 1.66
C CYS A 42 16.01 1.31 2.28
N LYS A 43 16.09 0.85 3.54
CA LYS A 43 14.88 0.55 4.34
C LYS A 43 14.20 1.85 4.76
N THR A 44 12.86 1.87 4.80
CA THR A 44 12.07 3.03 5.21
C THR A 44 12.43 3.54 6.61
N SER A 45 12.69 2.63 7.55
CA SER A 45 13.15 2.98 8.92
C SER A 45 14.48 3.72 8.91
N SER A 46 15.47 3.23 8.16
CA SER A 46 16.77 3.87 8.02
C SER A 46 16.66 5.23 7.35
N THR A 47 15.82 5.35 6.33
CA THR A 47 15.56 6.62 5.62
C THR A 47 14.93 7.64 6.57
N LYS A 48 13.98 7.24 7.42
CA LYS A 48 13.38 8.12 8.44
C LYS A 48 14.44 8.67 9.41
N VAL A 49 15.32 7.81 9.91
CA VAL A 49 16.41 8.21 10.81
C VAL A 49 17.36 9.18 10.11
N MET A 50 17.72 8.88 8.87
CA MET A 50 18.61 9.71 8.04
C MET A 50 18.01 11.10 7.77
N VAL A 51 16.73 11.18 7.34
CA VAL A 51 16.05 12.46 7.14
C VAL A 51 16.04 13.29 8.42
N ASN A 52 15.69 12.68 9.56
CA ASN A 52 15.67 13.39 10.85
C ASN A 52 17.07 13.88 11.27
N LYS A 53 18.12 13.08 11.00
CA LYS A 53 19.52 13.49 11.23
C LYS A 53 19.87 14.70 10.37
N LEU A 54 19.59 14.65 9.06
CA LEU A 54 19.91 15.72 8.13
C LEU A 54 19.15 17.03 8.42
N VAL A 55 17.92 16.93 8.92
CA VAL A 55 17.18 18.10 9.42
C VAL A 55 17.83 18.67 10.66
N ARG A 56 18.20 17.84 11.65
CA ARG A 56 18.85 18.26 12.87
C ARG A 56 20.23 18.89 12.61
N GLU A 57 20.96 18.36 11.64
CA GLU A 57 22.28 18.87 11.24
C GLU A 57 22.18 20.08 10.30
N GLY A 58 20.97 20.51 9.93
CA GLY A 58 20.74 21.71 9.14
C GLY A 58 21.03 21.58 7.65
N TYR A 59 21.05 20.38 7.07
CA TYR A 59 21.14 20.16 5.63
C TYR A 59 19.78 20.18 4.95
N LEU A 60 18.73 19.78 5.66
CA LEU A 60 17.36 19.77 5.18
C LEU A 60 16.45 20.67 6.03
N ILE A 61 15.52 21.33 5.37
CA ILE A 61 14.38 22.01 5.99
C ILE A 61 13.16 21.12 5.82
N LYS A 62 12.46 20.86 6.91
CA LYS A 62 11.18 20.17 6.92
C LYS A 62 10.08 21.18 7.21
N SER A 63 9.14 21.31 6.29
CA SER A 63 7.93 22.12 6.41
C SER A 63 6.68 21.30 6.11
N CYS A 64 5.51 21.86 6.35
CA CYS A 64 4.23 21.31 5.91
C CYS A 64 3.53 22.35 5.03
N ASP A 65 2.78 21.88 4.04
CA ASP A 65 1.89 22.75 3.27
C ASP A 65 0.56 23.00 4.01
N ASP A 66 -0.30 23.83 3.42
CA ASP A 66 -1.62 24.19 3.96
C ASP A 66 -2.56 22.98 4.14
N LYS A 67 -2.23 21.84 3.51
CA LYS A 67 -2.94 20.56 3.62
C LYS A 67 -2.28 19.59 4.59
N GLY A 68 -1.29 20.05 5.36
CA GLY A 68 -0.54 19.22 6.33
C GLY A 68 0.44 18.23 5.68
N ARG A 69 0.70 18.30 4.37
CA ARG A 69 1.63 17.41 3.68
C ARG A 69 3.07 17.87 3.92
N ARG A 70 3.92 16.93 4.30
CA ARG A 70 5.34 17.19 4.55
C ARG A 70 6.06 17.62 3.27
N GLN A 71 6.79 18.69 3.36
CA GLN A 71 7.75 19.16 2.36
C GLN A 71 9.17 19.02 2.88
N LEU A 72 10.11 18.67 2.00
CA LEU A 72 11.54 18.70 2.25
C LEU A 72 12.21 19.61 1.24
N SER A 73 13.14 20.42 1.68
CA SER A 73 13.99 21.25 0.84
C SER A 73 15.41 21.29 1.37
N LEU A 74 16.38 21.62 0.51
CA LEU A 74 17.73 21.90 0.95
C LEU A 74 17.76 23.21 1.73
N SER A 75 18.54 23.26 2.78
CA SER A 75 18.68 24.48 3.61
C SER A 75 19.64 25.52 3.03
N GLY A 76 20.37 25.18 1.97
CA GLY A 76 21.51 25.97 1.49
C GLY A 76 22.84 25.66 2.17
N ARG A 77 22.88 24.76 3.18
CA ARG A 77 24.13 24.29 3.76
C ARG A 77 24.89 23.48 2.69
N GLU A 78 26.16 23.83 2.50
CA GLU A 78 27.02 23.17 1.51
C GLU A 78 27.24 21.70 1.85
N PHE A 79 27.16 20.87 0.83
CA PHE A 79 27.57 19.46 0.86
C PHE A 79 28.15 19.11 -0.52
N MET A 80 28.96 18.07 -0.55
CA MET A 80 29.51 17.59 -1.83
C MET A 80 28.51 16.61 -2.46
N PRO A 81 27.83 16.99 -3.57
CA PRO A 81 26.92 16.09 -4.29
C PRO A 81 27.66 14.83 -4.76
N LEU A 82 26.91 13.79 -5.06
CA LEU A 82 27.47 12.60 -5.71
C LEU A 82 27.52 12.84 -7.22
N ASP A 83 28.74 12.89 -7.78
CA ASP A 83 28.95 12.98 -9.21
C ASP A 83 28.63 11.67 -9.91
N GLY A 84 28.18 11.74 -11.18
CA GLY A 84 27.91 10.57 -12.01
C GLY A 84 26.62 9.81 -11.68
N VAL A 85 25.81 10.26 -10.71
CA VAL A 85 24.51 9.63 -10.41
C VAL A 85 23.50 10.02 -11.48
N ASN A 86 23.06 9.04 -12.25
CA ASN A 86 22.01 9.24 -13.24
C ASN A 86 20.62 9.23 -12.58
N MET A 87 20.11 10.40 -12.20
CA MET A 87 18.83 10.58 -11.53
C MET A 87 17.64 10.07 -12.36
N SER A 88 17.72 10.15 -13.70
CA SER A 88 16.70 9.59 -14.58
C SER A 88 16.61 8.07 -14.48
N ASN A 89 17.73 7.38 -14.27
CA ASN A 89 17.73 5.93 -14.06
C ASN A 89 17.14 5.56 -12.71
N ILE A 90 17.39 6.34 -11.66
CA ILE A 90 16.73 6.14 -10.35
C ILE A 90 15.21 6.23 -10.49
N GLU A 91 14.72 7.25 -11.19
CA GLU A 91 13.28 7.41 -11.43
C GLU A 91 12.68 6.26 -12.24
N LYS A 92 13.36 5.83 -13.30
CA LYS A 92 12.93 4.66 -14.10
C LYS A 92 12.87 3.39 -13.29
N ASN A 93 13.84 3.16 -12.41
CA ASN A 93 13.86 1.98 -11.54
C ASN A 93 12.74 2.02 -10.50
N MET A 94 12.43 3.19 -9.95
CA MET A 94 11.29 3.37 -9.05
C MET A 94 9.97 3.02 -9.75
N LEU A 95 9.75 3.55 -10.97
CA LEU A 95 8.53 3.26 -11.74
C LEU A 95 8.39 1.75 -12.06
N LYS A 96 9.50 1.07 -12.36
CA LYS A 96 9.49 -0.39 -12.56
C LYS A 96 9.09 -1.13 -11.29
N HIS A 97 9.64 -0.74 -10.13
CA HIS A 97 9.27 -1.35 -8.85
C HIS A 97 7.80 -1.14 -8.53
N ASP A 98 7.29 0.08 -8.71
CA ASP A 98 5.88 0.38 -8.47
C ASP A 98 4.96 -0.43 -9.41
N ALA A 99 5.34 -0.63 -10.67
CA ALA A 99 4.61 -1.47 -11.61
C ALA A 99 4.60 -2.94 -11.20
N GLN A 100 5.75 -3.48 -10.75
CA GLN A 100 5.86 -4.85 -10.24
C GLN A 100 5.04 -5.06 -8.97
N ASP A 101 5.08 -4.11 -8.03
CA ASP A 101 4.27 -4.15 -6.82
C ASP A 101 2.78 -4.18 -7.17
N GLN A 102 2.32 -3.33 -8.12
CA GLN A 102 0.93 -3.31 -8.59
C GLN A 102 0.52 -4.64 -9.23
N GLU A 103 1.39 -5.22 -10.05
CA GLU A 103 1.13 -6.52 -10.68
C GLU A 103 1.00 -7.64 -9.64
N GLN A 104 1.87 -7.67 -8.62
CA GLN A 104 1.77 -8.64 -7.53
C GLN A 104 0.46 -8.51 -6.76
N TRP A 105 0.04 -7.28 -6.43
CA TRP A 105 -1.23 -7.02 -5.78
C TRP A 105 -2.43 -7.41 -6.65
N ALA A 106 -2.39 -7.11 -7.95
CA ALA A 106 -3.44 -7.52 -8.88
C ALA A 106 -3.58 -9.04 -8.96
N ASN A 107 -2.47 -9.78 -9.01
CA ASN A 107 -2.46 -11.23 -8.99
C ASN A 107 -2.97 -11.80 -7.66
N TYR A 108 -2.59 -11.20 -6.53
CA TYR A 108 -3.11 -11.58 -5.21
C TYR A 108 -4.64 -11.44 -5.16
N TYR A 109 -5.18 -10.27 -5.52
CA TYR A 109 -6.62 -10.03 -5.50
C TYR A 109 -7.38 -10.93 -6.49
N LYS A 110 -6.81 -11.20 -7.66
CA LYS A 110 -7.38 -12.15 -8.63
C LYS A 110 -7.52 -13.56 -8.03
N ASN A 111 -6.50 -14.01 -7.30
CA ASN A 111 -6.53 -15.31 -6.64
C ASN A 111 -7.58 -15.36 -5.52
N GLU A 112 -7.69 -14.31 -4.70
CA GLU A 112 -8.71 -14.22 -3.66
C GLU A 112 -10.13 -14.16 -4.24
N LEU A 113 -10.32 -13.45 -5.34
CA LEU A 113 -11.60 -13.41 -6.06
C LEU A 113 -11.99 -14.82 -6.58
N ASN A 114 -11.05 -15.54 -7.16
CA ASN A 114 -11.28 -16.91 -7.63
C ASN A 114 -11.70 -17.86 -6.48
N LYS A 115 -11.04 -17.75 -5.31
CA LYS A 115 -11.42 -18.53 -4.12
C LYS A 115 -12.84 -18.20 -3.66
N ALA A 116 -13.18 -16.91 -3.60
CA ALA A 116 -14.52 -16.46 -3.23
C ALA A 116 -15.58 -16.98 -4.21
N GLN A 117 -15.31 -16.95 -5.52
CA GLN A 117 -16.21 -17.48 -6.54
C GLN A 117 -16.46 -18.99 -6.39
N ILE A 118 -15.41 -19.77 -6.09
CA ILE A 118 -15.53 -21.20 -5.81
C ILE A 118 -16.41 -21.45 -4.59
N CYS A 119 -16.20 -20.67 -3.52
CA CYS A 119 -17.01 -20.77 -2.30
C CYS A 119 -18.48 -20.44 -2.57
N ILE A 120 -18.76 -19.35 -3.30
CA ILE A 120 -20.12 -18.97 -3.71
C ILE A 120 -20.79 -20.10 -4.47
N LYS A 121 -20.11 -20.69 -5.47
CA LYS A 121 -20.65 -21.79 -6.25
C LYS A 121 -20.94 -23.03 -5.41
N SER A 122 -20.11 -23.33 -4.43
CA SER A 122 -20.37 -24.42 -3.45
C SER A 122 -21.63 -24.16 -2.63
N LEU A 123 -21.78 -22.95 -2.11
CA LEU A 123 -22.97 -22.56 -1.33
C LEU A 123 -24.25 -22.58 -2.19
N GLU A 124 -24.16 -22.16 -3.45
CA GLU A 124 -25.27 -22.25 -4.39
C GLU A 124 -25.71 -23.71 -4.62
N ASN A 125 -24.76 -24.63 -4.81
CA ASN A 125 -25.04 -26.05 -4.94
C ASN A 125 -25.71 -26.65 -3.67
N GLU A 126 -25.19 -26.27 -2.49
CA GLU A 126 -25.80 -26.68 -1.21
C GLU A 126 -27.24 -26.14 -1.08
N ARG A 127 -27.45 -24.86 -1.37
CA ARG A 127 -28.79 -24.26 -1.37
C ARG A 127 -29.76 -25.04 -2.26
N ASP A 128 -29.32 -25.34 -3.49
CA ASP A 128 -30.17 -26.04 -4.47
C ASP A 128 -30.43 -27.49 -4.04
N SER A 129 -29.48 -28.14 -3.38
CA SER A 129 -29.66 -29.46 -2.76
C SER A 129 -30.73 -29.43 -1.64
N TYR A 130 -30.64 -28.44 -0.74
CA TYR A 130 -31.64 -28.27 0.32
C TYR A 130 -33.02 -27.92 -0.23
N LYS A 131 -33.10 -27.12 -1.28
CA LYS A 131 -34.36 -26.80 -1.94
C LYS A 131 -35.02 -28.05 -2.54
N ASN A 132 -34.26 -28.87 -3.23
CA ASN A 132 -34.75 -30.14 -3.80
C ASN A 132 -35.21 -31.11 -2.71
N ALA A 133 -34.46 -31.20 -1.61
CA ALA A 133 -34.85 -32.05 -0.47
C ALA A 133 -36.14 -31.55 0.18
N LEU A 134 -36.32 -30.24 0.32
CA LEU A 134 -37.52 -29.63 0.86
C LEU A 134 -38.73 -29.91 -0.07
N GLU A 135 -38.59 -29.72 -1.37
CA GLU A 135 -39.63 -29.99 -2.35
C GLU A 135 -40.06 -31.46 -2.33
N THR A 136 -39.08 -32.37 -2.22
CA THR A 136 -39.34 -33.82 -2.07
C THR A 136 -40.12 -34.10 -0.79
N LEU A 137 -39.70 -33.53 0.35
CA LEU A 137 -40.38 -33.70 1.63
C LEU A 137 -41.83 -33.18 1.57
N MET A 138 -42.03 -32.01 1.00
CA MET A 138 -43.36 -31.42 0.83
C MET A 138 -44.28 -32.32 -0.04
N SER A 139 -43.74 -32.89 -1.10
CA SER A 139 -44.47 -33.83 -1.96
C SER A 139 -44.89 -35.13 -1.19
N VAL A 140 -44.00 -35.65 -0.37
CA VAL A 140 -44.28 -36.84 0.47
C VAL A 140 -45.37 -36.52 1.51
N LEU A 141 -45.27 -35.36 2.17
CA LEU A 141 -46.27 -34.95 3.17
C LEU A 141 -47.67 -34.73 2.52
N ALA A 142 -47.70 -34.09 1.38
CA ALA A 142 -48.93 -33.91 0.61
C ALA A 142 -49.59 -35.26 0.24
N SER A 143 -48.79 -36.23 -0.20
CA SER A 143 -49.28 -37.56 -0.58
C SER A 143 -49.87 -38.34 0.65
N LYS A 144 -49.45 -37.98 1.85
CA LYS A 144 -49.97 -38.58 3.09
C LYS A 144 -51.16 -37.79 3.67
N GLY A 145 -51.65 -36.77 3.01
CA GLY A 145 -52.78 -35.96 3.44
C GLY A 145 -52.47 -35.05 4.64
N ILE A 146 -51.20 -34.75 4.88
CA ILE A 146 -50.79 -33.84 5.96
C ILE A 146 -50.90 -32.40 5.45
N ASP A 147 -51.67 -31.58 6.14
CA ASP A 147 -51.83 -30.16 5.83
C ASP A 147 -50.54 -29.38 6.11
N LEU A 148 -49.93 -28.89 5.07
CA LEU A 148 -48.66 -28.17 5.11
C LEU A 148 -48.79 -26.76 5.73
N ASP A 149 -49.94 -26.12 5.59
CA ASP A 149 -50.15 -24.77 6.14
C ASP A 149 -50.16 -24.78 7.68
N GLY A 150 -50.65 -25.85 8.27
CA GLY A 150 -50.58 -26.07 9.72
C GLY A 150 -49.16 -26.26 10.26
N VAL A 151 -48.28 -26.91 9.49
CA VAL A 151 -46.89 -27.17 9.91
C VAL A 151 -46.02 -25.92 9.79
N VAL A 152 -46.21 -25.11 8.75
CA VAL A 152 -45.46 -23.84 8.54
C VAL A 152 -45.83 -22.83 9.61
N GLY A 153 -47.08 -22.77 10.04
CA GLY A 153 -47.53 -21.91 11.13
C GLY A 153 -46.90 -22.26 12.51
N MET A 154 -46.48 -23.51 12.73
CA MET A 154 -45.81 -23.94 13.98
C MET A 154 -44.30 -23.59 13.98
N ILE A 155 -43.64 -23.48 12.83
CA ILE A 155 -42.21 -23.20 12.72
C ILE A 155 -41.89 -21.70 12.68
N GLY A 156 -42.87 -20.88 12.20
CA GLY A 156 -42.70 -19.43 12.04
C GLY A 156 -43.12 -18.58 13.24
N GLY A 157 -43.57 -19.17 14.32
CA GLY A 157 -44.10 -18.51 15.52
C GLY A 157 -43.13 -18.59 16.72
N ASN A 158 -41.99 -17.91 16.63
CA ASN A 158 -41.21 -17.46 17.80
C ASN A 158 -40.53 -16.14 17.49
#